data_70327a6a21152318f5e3e745b98da6e6
#
_entry.id   70327a6a21152318f5e3e745b98da6e6
#
_cell.length_a   1.000
_cell.length_b   1.000
_cell.length_c   1.000
_cell.angle_alpha   90.00
_cell.angle_beta   90.00
_cell.angle_gamma   90.00
#
_symmetry.space_group_name_H-M   'P 1'
#
loop_
_entity.id
_entity.type
_entity.pdbx_description
1 polymer ?
#
loop_
_entity_poly.entity_id
_entity_poly.type
_entity_poly.pdbx_seq_one_letter_code
_entity_poly.pdbx_strand_id
1 'polypeptide(L)'
;QPKIERLMTPKRTKPGTKDTRKDWEKYRNIFLGAHRLNLGVQFWKDNETSLERAREIYHVDPAVIIGIIGVETRYGENTGNWKVLDSLVTLSFDYKRRADFFKKELEEFLVILYKNDLKPFDVQGSYAGAVGLPQFMPSSIKRFGVDFDGDGKIDINHSTADTIGSIANYLSKHGWVEG
;
A
#
# COMPACT_ATOMS: atom_id res chain seq x y z
N GLN A 1 -13.38 -12.26 12.23
CA GLN A 1 -13.85 -11.06 12.97
C GLN A 1 -15.07 -10.44 12.26
N PRO A 2 -16.27 -10.38 12.86
CA PRO A 2 -17.49 -9.85 12.22
C PRO A 2 -17.33 -8.42 11.68
N LYS A 3 -16.44 -7.62 12.29
CA LYS A 3 -16.17 -6.26 11.88
C LYS A 3 -15.47 -6.18 10.51
N ILE A 4 -14.54 -7.08 10.20
CA ILE A 4 -13.83 -7.14 8.92
C ILE A 4 -14.80 -7.49 7.79
N GLU A 5 -15.61 -8.52 7.98
CA GLU A 5 -16.63 -8.95 7.01
C GLU A 5 -17.62 -7.82 6.69
N ARG A 6 -18.03 -7.06 7.71
CA ARG A 6 -18.94 -5.90 7.55
C ARG A 6 -18.30 -4.76 6.74
N LEU A 7 -16.98 -4.53 6.87
CA LEU A 7 -16.25 -3.53 6.10
C LEU A 7 -16.12 -3.90 4.62
N MET A 8 -16.04 -5.19 4.32
CA MET A 8 -15.96 -5.72 2.94
C MET A 8 -17.31 -5.73 2.21
N THR A 9 -18.43 -5.49 2.90
CA THR A 9 -19.77 -5.50 2.29
C THR A 9 -20.09 -4.12 1.71
N PRO A 10 -20.36 -3.97 0.38
CA PRO A 10 -20.68 -2.68 -0.22
C PRO A 10 -21.95 -2.08 0.40
N LYS A 11 -21.88 -0.84 0.86
CA LYS A 11 -23.07 -0.09 1.25
C LYS A 11 -23.86 0.27 -0.02
N ARG A 12 -25.13 -0.17 -0.11
CA ARG A 12 -26.04 0.30 -1.15
C ARG A 12 -26.27 1.80 -0.99
N THR A 13 -25.70 2.60 -1.86
CA THR A 13 -26.04 4.03 -1.98
C THR A 13 -27.28 4.18 -2.85
N LYS A 14 -28.27 4.93 -2.38
CA LYS A 14 -29.44 5.33 -3.19
C LYS A 14 -28.97 6.26 -4.31
N PRO A 15 -29.45 6.10 -5.56
CA PRO A 15 -29.14 7.07 -6.62
C PRO A 15 -29.85 8.39 -6.27
N GLY A 16 -29.07 9.42 -5.96
CA GLY A 16 -29.54 10.80 -5.83
C GLY A 16 -28.76 11.65 -6.82
N THR A 17 -29.44 12.55 -7.51
CA THR A 17 -28.85 13.60 -8.36
C THR A 17 -27.98 14.51 -7.52
N LYS A 18 -26.66 14.25 -7.49
CA LYS A 18 -25.67 15.08 -6.81
C LYS A 18 -25.00 16.00 -7.83
N ASP A 19 -24.77 17.24 -7.43
CA ASP A 19 -23.94 18.19 -8.18
C ASP A 19 -22.49 17.66 -8.24
N THR A 20 -22.14 17.03 -9.35
CA THR A 20 -20.87 16.34 -9.56
C THR A 20 -19.65 17.25 -9.45
N ARG A 21 -19.78 18.58 -9.65
CA ARG A 21 -18.67 19.54 -9.51
C ARG A 21 -18.27 19.74 -8.05
N LYS A 22 -19.25 19.94 -7.16
CA LYS A 22 -19.00 20.07 -5.71
C LYS A 22 -18.45 18.79 -5.11
N ASP A 23 -18.85 17.62 -5.64
CA ASP A 23 -18.31 16.34 -5.22
C ASP A 23 -16.85 16.17 -5.68
N TRP A 24 -16.49 16.65 -6.90
CA TRP A 24 -15.12 16.62 -7.40
C TRP A 24 -14.17 17.53 -6.60
N GLU A 25 -14.55 18.78 -6.31
CA GLU A 25 -13.73 19.69 -5.51
C GLU A 25 -13.48 19.15 -4.11
N LYS A 26 -14.51 18.61 -3.46
CA LYS A 26 -14.36 17.94 -2.16
C LYS A 26 -13.41 16.76 -2.23
N TYR A 27 -13.56 15.93 -3.26
CA TYR A 27 -12.70 14.77 -3.48
C TYR A 27 -11.25 15.20 -3.70
N ARG A 28 -11.01 16.15 -4.60
CA ARG A 28 -9.69 16.71 -4.87
C ARG A 28 -9.02 17.26 -3.60
N ASN A 29 -9.76 18.00 -2.80
CA ASN A 29 -9.25 18.63 -1.58
C ASN A 29 -8.86 17.61 -0.49
N ILE A 30 -9.37 16.38 -0.54
CA ILE A 30 -8.91 15.29 0.31
C ILE A 30 -7.43 14.96 0.03
N PHE A 31 -6.98 15.08 -1.22
CA PHE A 31 -5.62 14.73 -1.65
C PHE A 31 -4.69 15.93 -1.78
N LEU A 32 -5.20 17.12 -2.06
CA LEU A 32 -4.42 18.32 -2.35
C LEU A 32 -4.48 19.38 -1.24
N GLY A 33 -4.84 18.99 0.00
CA GLY A 33 -4.79 19.88 1.14
C GLY A 33 -3.35 20.27 1.52
N ALA A 34 -3.16 21.50 2.03
CA ALA A 34 -1.84 22.05 2.35
C ALA A 34 -0.99 21.14 3.27
N HIS A 35 -1.64 20.52 4.27
CA HIS A 35 -0.95 19.59 5.17
C HIS A 35 -0.33 18.41 4.38
N ARG A 36 -1.11 17.78 3.49
CA ARG A 36 -0.61 16.63 2.71
C ARG A 36 0.47 17.03 1.72
N LEU A 37 0.36 18.21 1.10
CA LEU A 37 1.41 18.73 0.22
C LEU A 37 2.72 18.98 0.98
N ASN A 38 2.64 19.56 2.18
CA ASN A 38 3.82 19.76 3.03
C ASN A 38 4.47 18.44 3.44
N LEU A 39 3.68 17.43 3.81
CA LEU A 39 4.18 16.08 4.08
C LEU A 39 4.89 15.48 2.86
N GLY A 40 4.32 15.65 1.67
CA GLY A 40 4.92 15.16 0.43
C GLY A 40 6.26 15.83 0.10
N VAL A 41 6.36 17.15 0.28
CA VAL A 41 7.62 17.90 0.11
C VAL A 41 8.66 17.44 1.13
N GLN A 42 8.27 17.23 2.38
CA GLN A 42 9.19 16.73 3.40
C GLN A 42 9.64 15.30 3.08
N PHE A 43 8.71 14.42 2.73
CA PHE A 43 9.01 13.04 2.33
C PHE A 43 9.99 12.99 1.14
N TRP A 44 9.80 13.87 0.15
CA TRP A 44 10.74 13.98 -0.98
C TRP A 44 12.15 14.31 -0.50
N LYS A 45 12.30 15.37 0.30
CA LYS A 45 13.60 15.81 0.80
C LYS A 45 14.31 14.73 1.62
N ASP A 46 13.55 14.04 2.47
CA ASP A 46 14.10 13.02 3.35
C ASP A 46 14.53 11.74 2.60
N ASN A 47 14.00 11.53 1.38
CA ASN A 47 14.21 10.32 0.60
C ASN A 47 14.77 10.58 -0.81
N GLU A 48 15.34 11.76 -1.05
CA GLU A 48 15.82 12.21 -2.37
C GLU A 48 16.74 11.17 -3.02
N THR A 49 17.72 10.66 -2.29
CA THR A 49 18.68 9.66 -2.80
C THR A 49 17.99 8.38 -3.29
N SER A 50 17.03 7.85 -2.53
CA SER A 50 16.31 6.64 -2.91
C SER A 50 15.37 6.89 -4.10
N LEU A 51 14.78 8.06 -4.17
CA LEU A 51 13.88 8.46 -5.25
C LEU A 51 14.65 8.63 -6.58
N GLU A 52 15.79 9.32 -6.57
CA GLU A 52 16.61 9.47 -7.77
C GLU A 52 17.19 8.12 -8.22
N ARG A 53 17.68 7.30 -7.30
CA ARG A 53 18.12 5.94 -7.63
C ARG A 53 17.00 5.09 -8.24
N ALA A 54 15.76 5.21 -7.75
CA ALA A 54 14.61 4.51 -8.31
C ALA A 54 14.29 5.02 -9.73
N ARG A 55 14.42 6.32 -9.98
CA ARG A 55 14.31 6.91 -11.33
C ARG A 55 15.38 6.37 -12.28
N GLU A 56 16.63 6.33 -11.85
CA GLU A 56 17.75 5.82 -12.66
C GLU A 56 17.54 4.34 -13.04
N ILE A 57 17.07 3.49 -12.11
CA ILE A 57 16.95 2.04 -12.32
C ILE A 57 15.66 1.67 -13.05
N TYR A 58 14.53 2.28 -12.68
CA TYR A 58 13.20 1.87 -13.14
C TYR A 58 12.54 2.85 -14.11
N HIS A 59 13.17 4.01 -14.35
CA HIS A 59 12.64 5.08 -15.20
C HIS A 59 11.26 5.58 -14.77
N VAL A 60 11.00 5.59 -13.45
CA VAL A 60 9.76 6.08 -12.85
C VAL A 60 9.99 7.45 -12.23
N ASP A 61 9.14 8.42 -12.59
CA ASP A 61 9.21 9.76 -12.02
C ASP A 61 8.99 9.73 -10.50
N PRO A 62 9.91 10.30 -9.70
CA PRO A 62 9.78 10.43 -8.25
C PRO A 62 8.43 10.98 -7.79
N ALA A 63 7.86 11.95 -8.52
CA ALA A 63 6.57 12.55 -8.18
C ALA A 63 5.43 11.53 -8.18
N VAL A 64 5.50 10.52 -9.06
CA VAL A 64 4.49 9.45 -9.12
C VAL A 64 4.61 8.52 -7.92
N ILE A 65 5.82 8.12 -7.55
CA ILE A 65 6.08 7.28 -6.37
C ILE A 65 5.55 7.98 -5.11
N ILE A 66 5.91 9.25 -4.94
CA ILE A 66 5.47 10.09 -3.82
C ILE A 66 3.95 10.25 -3.82
N GLY A 67 3.34 10.45 -4.99
CA GLY A 67 1.89 10.55 -5.15
C GLY A 67 1.16 9.29 -4.67
N ILE A 68 1.67 8.11 -5.01
CA ILE A 68 1.12 6.83 -4.55
C ILE A 68 1.20 6.74 -3.02
N ILE A 69 2.37 6.96 -2.42
CA ILE A 69 2.55 6.92 -0.96
C ILE A 69 1.62 7.93 -0.26
N GLY A 70 1.49 9.12 -0.84
CA GLY A 70 0.60 10.16 -0.33
C GLY A 70 -0.88 9.77 -0.38
N VAL A 71 -1.33 9.10 -1.43
CA VAL A 71 -2.72 8.62 -1.56
C VAL A 71 -2.99 7.46 -0.62
N GLU A 72 -2.11 6.47 -0.59
CA GLU A 72 -2.32 5.22 0.13
C GLU A 72 -2.26 5.41 1.66
N THR A 73 -1.26 6.11 2.17
CA THR A 73 -1.00 6.14 3.62
C THR A 73 -0.79 7.53 4.19
N ARG A 74 -0.91 8.61 3.40
CA ARG A 74 -0.53 9.96 3.82
C ARG A 74 0.91 10.02 4.32
N TYR A 75 1.83 9.43 3.57
CA TYR A 75 3.24 9.37 3.94
C TYR A 75 3.51 8.65 5.27
N GLY A 76 2.71 7.61 5.57
CA GLY A 76 2.85 6.80 6.78
C GLY A 76 1.95 7.20 7.95
N GLU A 77 1.18 8.29 7.87
CA GLU A 77 0.23 8.66 8.93
C GLU A 77 -0.89 7.62 9.12
N ASN A 78 -1.18 6.81 8.09
CA ASN A 78 -2.25 5.81 8.13
C ASN A 78 -1.90 4.56 7.30
N THR A 79 -1.13 3.67 7.85
CA THR A 79 -0.79 2.37 7.24
C THR A 79 -1.80 1.26 7.58
N GLY A 80 -2.81 1.59 8.38
CA GLY A 80 -3.74 0.62 8.96
C GLY A 80 -3.31 0.14 10.34
N ASN A 81 -4.28 -0.27 11.14
CA ASN A 81 -4.09 -0.72 12.53
C ASN A 81 -4.69 -2.11 12.79
N TRP A 82 -4.92 -2.86 11.73
CA TRP A 82 -5.40 -4.24 11.83
C TRP A 82 -4.23 -5.20 11.80
N LYS A 83 -4.26 -6.23 12.63
CA LYS A 83 -3.32 -7.34 12.49
C LYS A 83 -3.58 -8.04 11.16
N VAL A 84 -2.58 -8.02 10.28
CA VAL A 84 -2.73 -8.57 8.91
C VAL A 84 -3.09 -10.05 8.95
N LEU A 85 -2.49 -10.81 9.87
CA LEU A 85 -2.82 -12.22 10.06
C LEU A 85 -4.30 -12.42 10.36
N ASP A 86 -4.87 -11.67 11.34
CA ASP A 86 -6.28 -11.77 11.70
C ASP A 86 -7.21 -11.40 10.54
N SER A 87 -6.82 -10.37 9.77
CA SER A 87 -7.57 -9.93 8.59
C SER A 87 -7.60 -11.02 7.52
N LEU A 88 -6.43 -11.54 7.15
CA LEU A 88 -6.32 -12.56 6.10
C LEU A 88 -6.98 -13.88 6.51
N VAL A 89 -6.82 -14.32 7.76
CA VAL A 89 -7.52 -15.53 8.26
C VAL A 89 -9.02 -15.36 8.20
N THR A 90 -9.55 -14.24 8.71
CA THR A 90 -11.00 -13.97 8.66
C THR A 90 -11.52 -13.95 7.23
N LEU A 91 -10.82 -13.29 6.31
CA LEU A 91 -11.24 -13.19 4.91
C LEU A 91 -11.08 -14.51 4.14
N SER A 92 -10.15 -15.37 4.55
CA SER A 92 -9.94 -16.69 3.95
C SER A 92 -11.02 -17.71 4.32
N PHE A 93 -11.54 -17.65 5.54
CA PHE A 93 -12.41 -18.69 6.07
C PHE A 93 -13.86 -18.24 6.28
N ASP A 94 -14.08 -16.97 6.64
CA ASP A 94 -15.41 -16.45 6.95
C ASP A 94 -16.03 -15.65 5.79
N TYR A 95 -15.22 -15.08 4.89
CA TYR A 95 -15.70 -14.29 3.75
C TYR A 95 -15.76 -15.09 2.45
N LYS A 96 -16.84 -15.82 2.23
CA LYS A 96 -16.99 -16.77 1.12
C LYS A 96 -16.78 -16.19 -0.28
N ARG A 97 -17.12 -14.91 -0.50
CA ARG A 97 -17.13 -14.29 -1.85
C ARG A 97 -15.76 -14.27 -2.53
N ARG A 98 -14.65 -14.20 -1.78
CA ARG A 98 -13.27 -14.15 -2.29
C ARG A 98 -12.32 -15.01 -1.46
N ALA A 99 -12.83 -16.06 -0.82
CA ALA A 99 -12.05 -16.91 0.08
C ALA A 99 -10.77 -17.45 -0.56
N ASP A 100 -10.85 -17.95 -1.79
CA ASP A 100 -9.69 -18.53 -2.48
C ASP A 100 -8.59 -17.48 -2.80
N PHE A 101 -8.98 -16.24 -3.09
CA PHE A 101 -8.02 -15.14 -3.23
C PHE A 101 -7.32 -14.88 -1.90
N PHE A 102 -8.07 -14.73 -0.81
CA PHE A 102 -7.48 -14.41 0.50
C PHE A 102 -6.68 -15.57 1.09
N LYS A 103 -7.00 -16.83 0.78
CA LYS A 103 -6.17 -18.00 1.14
C LYS A 103 -4.78 -17.91 0.50
N LYS A 104 -4.71 -17.53 -0.77
CA LYS A 104 -3.42 -17.31 -1.45
C LYS A 104 -2.64 -16.15 -0.83
N GLU A 105 -3.31 -15.05 -0.50
CA GLU A 105 -2.67 -13.93 0.17
C GLU A 105 -2.17 -14.31 1.58
N LEU A 106 -2.93 -15.12 2.31
CA LEU A 106 -2.50 -15.65 3.61
C LEU A 106 -1.26 -16.55 3.48
N GLU A 107 -1.25 -17.45 2.48
CA GLU A 107 -0.11 -18.31 2.19
C GLU A 107 1.15 -17.47 1.90
N GLU A 108 1.05 -16.46 1.02
CA GLU A 108 2.17 -15.58 0.70
C GLU A 108 2.61 -14.74 1.92
N PHE A 109 1.68 -14.32 2.75
CA PHE A 109 1.99 -13.61 3.98
C PHE A 109 2.80 -14.46 4.96
N LEU A 110 2.43 -15.73 5.16
CA LEU A 110 3.19 -16.65 6.02
C LEU A 110 4.60 -16.88 5.51
N VAL A 111 4.78 -16.95 4.18
CA VAL A 111 6.11 -17.05 3.56
C VAL A 111 6.94 -15.78 3.82
N ILE A 112 6.34 -14.60 3.71
CA ILE A 112 7.00 -13.31 3.99
C ILE A 112 7.45 -13.26 5.45
N LEU A 113 6.57 -13.62 6.39
CA LEU A 113 6.92 -13.66 7.81
C LEU A 113 8.12 -14.54 8.08
N TYR A 114 8.12 -15.75 7.50
CA TYR A 114 9.23 -16.70 7.68
C TYR A 114 10.55 -16.18 7.11
N LYS A 115 10.53 -15.63 5.89
CA LYS A 115 11.74 -15.14 5.21
C LYS A 115 12.38 -13.93 5.90
N ASN A 116 11.55 -13.07 6.50
CA ASN A 116 12.03 -11.84 7.12
C ASN A 116 12.10 -11.93 8.67
N ASP A 117 11.91 -13.11 9.23
CA ASP A 117 11.91 -13.35 10.70
C ASP A 117 10.95 -12.43 11.44
N LEU A 118 9.75 -12.21 10.86
CA LEU A 118 8.72 -11.33 11.42
C LEU A 118 7.77 -12.11 12.32
N LYS A 119 7.40 -11.50 13.44
CA LYS A 119 6.39 -12.07 14.32
C LYS A 119 4.99 -11.89 13.71
N PRO A 120 4.18 -12.95 13.62
CA PRO A 120 2.90 -12.94 12.90
C PRO A 120 1.89 -11.89 13.38
N PHE A 121 1.94 -11.55 14.68
CA PHE A 121 0.99 -10.61 15.30
C PHE A 121 1.48 -9.17 15.35
N ASP A 122 2.72 -8.89 14.96
CA ASP A 122 3.31 -7.55 15.01
C ASP A 122 3.09 -6.79 13.69
N VAL A 123 2.83 -7.50 12.59
CA VAL A 123 2.56 -6.86 11.30
C VAL A 123 1.16 -6.28 11.26
N GLN A 124 1.09 -4.95 11.14
CA GLN A 124 -0.15 -4.22 11.00
C GLN A 124 -0.36 -3.75 9.56
N GLY A 125 -1.62 -3.53 9.20
CA GLY A 125 -2.01 -3.11 7.87
C GLY A 125 -3.50 -2.80 7.77
N SER A 126 -4.04 -2.86 6.55
CA SER A 126 -5.46 -2.63 6.31
C SER A 126 -6.32 -3.82 6.77
N TYR A 127 -7.62 -3.55 6.94
CA TYR A 127 -8.61 -4.62 7.22
C TYR A 127 -8.72 -5.67 6.09
N ALA A 128 -8.20 -5.36 4.90
CA ALA A 128 -8.16 -6.26 3.76
C ALA A 128 -6.82 -6.99 3.60
N GLY A 129 -5.85 -6.76 4.51
CA GLY A 129 -4.56 -7.43 4.50
C GLY A 129 -3.46 -6.74 3.67
N ALA A 130 -3.67 -5.48 3.26
CA ALA A 130 -2.65 -4.67 2.62
C ALA A 130 -1.64 -4.15 3.66
N VAL A 131 -0.37 -4.06 3.27
CA VAL A 131 0.78 -3.89 4.16
C VAL A 131 1.64 -2.70 3.77
N GLY A 132 2.12 -1.96 4.76
CA GLY A 132 3.15 -0.94 4.64
C GLY A 132 2.71 0.35 3.94
N LEU A 133 3.68 1.21 3.65
CA LEU A 133 3.45 2.49 2.98
C LEU A 133 2.76 2.35 1.61
N PRO A 134 3.10 1.34 0.76
CA PRO A 134 2.50 1.18 -0.56
C PRO A 134 1.15 0.44 -0.53
N GLN A 135 0.68 0.01 0.64
CA GLN A 135 -0.53 -0.83 0.78
C GLN A 135 -0.53 -2.04 -0.17
N PHE A 136 0.60 -2.71 -0.26
CA PHE A 136 0.75 -3.92 -1.07
C PHE A 136 0.08 -5.13 -0.41
N MET A 137 -0.61 -5.93 -1.23
CA MET A 137 -1.01 -7.27 -0.83
C MET A 137 0.23 -8.19 -0.75
N PRO A 138 0.22 -9.23 0.10
CA PRO A 138 1.36 -10.16 0.22
C PRO A 138 1.87 -10.71 -1.11
N SER A 139 0.99 -11.08 -2.03
CA SER A 139 1.36 -11.52 -3.37
C SER A 139 2.08 -10.44 -4.19
N SER A 140 1.76 -9.15 -3.96
CA SER A 140 2.46 -8.02 -4.59
C SER A 140 3.84 -7.82 -3.99
N ILE A 141 4.00 -7.98 -2.68
CA ILE A 141 5.32 -7.94 -2.01
C ILE A 141 6.23 -9.03 -2.60
N LYS A 142 5.72 -10.25 -2.72
CA LYS A 142 6.48 -11.37 -3.32
C LYS A 142 6.94 -11.09 -4.75
N ARG A 143 6.09 -10.45 -5.56
CA ARG A 143 6.35 -10.21 -7.00
C ARG A 143 7.19 -8.97 -7.26
N PHE A 144 6.99 -7.93 -6.49
CA PHE A 144 7.50 -6.59 -6.80
C PHE A 144 8.35 -6.00 -5.68
N GLY A 145 8.36 -6.64 -4.50
CA GLY A 145 9.21 -6.23 -3.39
C GLY A 145 10.68 -6.28 -3.79
N VAL A 146 11.42 -5.26 -3.36
CA VAL A 146 12.86 -5.10 -3.63
C VAL A 146 13.53 -4.73 -2.32
N ASP A 147 14.60 -5.44 -1.98
CA ASP A 147 15.59 -5.01 -1.00
C ASP A 147 16.38 -3.85 -1.63
N PHE A 148 15.92 -2.65 -1.38
CA PHE A 148 16.45 -1.46 -2.06
C PHE A 148 17.51 -0.73 -1.25
N ASP A 149 17.63 -0.96 0.04
CA ASP A 149 18.73 -0.48 0.87
C ASP A 149 19.90 -1.48 0.95
N GLY A 150 19.67 -2.74 0.54
CA GLY A 150 20.72 -3.77 0.43
C GLY A 150 21.03 -4.44 1.76
N ASP A 151 20.10 -4.45 2.72
CA ASP A 151 20.28 -5.06 4.03
C ASP A 151 20.01 -6.59 4.04
N GLY A 152 19.57 -7.14 2.92
CA GLY A 152 19.27 -8.58 2.73
C GLY A 152 17.82 -8.93 3.03
N LYS A 153 16.94 -7.94 3.28
CA LYS A 153 15.51 -8.12 3.56
C LYS A 153 14.66 -7.26 2.65
N ILE A 154 13.37 -7.57 2.58
CA ILE A 154 12.36 -6.72 1.92
C ILE A 154 11.41 -6.25 3.00
N ASP A 155 11.63 -5.05 3.54
CA ASP A 155 10.83 -4.49 4.63
C ASP A 155 10.04 -3.25 4.19
N ILE A 156 8.90 -3.45 3.56
CA ILE A 156 8.00 -2.36 3.16
C ILE A 156 7.23 -1.71 4.33
N ASN A 157 7.38 -2.22 5.54
CA ASN A 157 6.77 -1.63 6.73
C ASN A 157 7.66 -0.54 7.36
N HIS A 158 8.98 -0.76 7.38
CA HIS A 158 9.91 0.09 8.12
C HIS A 158 11.00 0.67 7.23
N SER A 159 11.35 0.04 6.08
CA SER A 159 12.28 0.61 5.11
C SER A 159 11.54 1.45 4.06
N THR A 160 11.75 2.77 4.12
CA THR A 160 11.24 3.69 3.11
C THR A 160 11.94 3.47 1.76
N ALA A 161 13.21 3.08 1.77
CA ALA A 161 13.96 2.77 0.55
C ALA A 161 13.34 1.57 -0.16
N ASP A 162 13.07 0.46 0.55
CA ASP A 162 12.42 -0.72 -0.03
C ASP A 162 11.04 -0.41 -0.58
N THR A 163 10.29 0.43 0.13
CA THR A 163 8.99 0.92 -0.33
C THR A 163 9.11 1.65 -1.67
N ILE A 164 10.06 2.60 -1.78
CA ILE A 164 10.29 3.38 -3.01
C ILE A 164 10.71 2.46 -4.15
N GLY A 165 11.69 1.59 -3.92
CA GLY A 165 12.15 0.62 -4.91
C GLY A 165 11.06 -0.34 -5.36
N SER A 166 10.25 -0.83 -4.42
CA SER A 166 9.15 -1.76 -4.71
C SER A 166 8.03 -1.12 -5.52
N ILE A 167 7.65 0.14 -5.22
CA ILE A 167 6.67 0.88 -6.03
C ILE A 167 7.22 1.11 -7.44
N ALA A 168 8.46 1.53 -7.57
CA ALA A 168 9.09 1.76 -8.87
C ALA A 168 9.17 0.48 -9.71
N ASN A 169 9.58 -0.64 -9.09
CA ASN A 169 9.58 -1.94 -9.73
C ASN A 169 8.16 -2.38 -10.16
N TYR A 170 7.16 -2.18 -9.30
CA TYR A 170 5.76 -2.47 -9.62
C TYR A 170 5.30 -1.72 -10.88
N LEU A 171 5.52 -0.41 -10.93
CA LEU A 171 5.14 0.43 -12.07
C LEU A 171 5.87 0.02 -13.34
N SER A 172 7.19 -0.16 -13.28
CA SER A 172 8.00 -0.62 -14.41
C SER A 172 7.52 -1.95 -14.97
N LYS A 173 7.21 -2.94 -14.11
CA LYS A 173 6.69 -4.25 -14.51
C LYS A 173 5.26 -4.19 -15.07
N HIS A 174 4.51 -3.13 -14.80
CA HIS A 174 3.17 -2.88 -15.33
C HIS A 174 3.16 -1.96 -16.57
N GLY A 175 4.32 -1.72 -17.17
CA GLY A 175 4.42 -1.00 -18.43
C GLY A 175 4.49 0.52 -18.28
N TRP A 176 4.97 1.00 -17.13
CA TRP A 176 5.28 2.43 -16.99
C TRP A 176 6.28 2.85 -18.06
N VAL A 177 6.00 3.95 -18.74
CA VAL A 177 6.89 4.60 -19.72
C VAL A 177 7.13 6.02 -19.22
N GLU A 178 8.41 6.41 -19.15
CA GLU A 178 8.81 7.77 -18.85
C GLU A 178 8.40 8.70 -19.99
N GLY A 179 7.69 9.82 -19.69
CA GLY A 179 7.28 10.77 -20.72
C GLY A 179 6.25 11.75 -20.25
#